data_b0ddf3f29db7d61bb2c12659cfb8ea68
#
_entry.id   b0ddf3f29db7d61bb2c12659cfb8ea68
#
_cell.length_a   1.000
_cell.length_b   1.000
_cell.length_c   1.000
_cell.angle_alpha   90.00
_cell.angle_beta   90.00
_cell.angle_gamma   90.00
#
_symmetry.space_group_name_H-M   'P 1'
#
loop_
_entity.id
_entity.type
_entity.pdbx_description
1 polymer ?
#
loop_
_entity_poly.entity_id
_entity_poly.type
_entity_poly.pdbx_seq_one_letter_code
_entity_poly.pdbx_strand_id
1 'polypeptide(L)'
;SAAGSASSAAGGPIPKTAHVAMLTSLEHFEIKEFPMPEVGDDDILVKVEGCGICGTDAHEFKRDPFGLIPVALGHEGTGEIVKMGKNVKVDSAGNSVKLGDKVVTCMIFKDNPDITMFDLNKQNVGGADVYGLLPDDDVHLNGWFADYILIRGGSTFFNVSDLDLDSRILIEPCAVLV
;
A
#
# COMPACT_ATOMS: atom_id res chain seq x y z
N SER A 1 3.60 -33.16 -5.89
CA SER A 1 2.76 -32.08 -6.40
C SER A 1 1.44 -32.08 -5.64
N ALA A 2 1.28 -31.16 -4.71
CA ALA A 2 0.01 -30.85 -4.10
C ALA A 2 -0.17 -29.34 -4.19
N ALA A 3 -1.02 -28.93 -5.14
CA ALA A 3 -1.49 -27.56 -5.22
C ALA A 3 -2.40 -27.31 -4.03
N GLY A 4 -1.94 -26.51 -3.07
CA GLY A 4 -2.76 -26.04 -1.96
C GLY A 4 -3.80 -25.05 -2.50
N SER A 5 -5.06 -25.43 -2.42
CA SER A 5 -6.18 -24.53 -2.73
C SER A 5 -6.23 -23.41 -1.70
N ALA A 6 -5.94 -22.18 -2.13
CA ALA A 6 -6.18 -20.99 -1.33
C ALA A 6 -7.69 -20.83 -1.14
N SER A 7 -8.16 -20.94 0.10
CA SER A 7 -9.54 -20.69 0.52
C SER A 7 -9.81 -19.19 0.39
N SER A 8 -10.76 -18.80 -0.46
CA SER A 8 -11.26 -17.43 -0.55
C SER A 8 -12.20 -17.16 0.62
N ALA A 9 -11.82 -16.27 1.53
CA ALA A 9 -12.74 -15.70 2.51
C ALA A 9 -13.50 -14.51 1.89
N ALA A 10 -14.79 -14.46 2.12
CA ALA A 10 -15.79 -13.37 2.00
C ALA A 10 -15.77 -12.38 0.80
N GLY A 11 -14.70 -12.24 0.05
CA GLY A 11 -14.65 -11.47 -1.20
C GLY A 11 -14.72 -12.40 -2.40
N GLY A 12 -15.44 -12.03 -3.46
CA GLY A 12 -15.49 -12.78 -4.71
C GLY A 12 -14.10 -13.12 -5.28
N PRO A 13 -13.99 -13.86 -6.37
CA PRO A 13 -12.72 -14.27 -6.95
C PRO A 13 -11.86 -13.04 -7.26
N ILE A 14 -10.58 -13.09 -6.90
CA ILE A 14 -9.62 -12.01 -7.22
C ILE A 14 -9.56 -11.89 -8.75
N PRO A 15 -9.75 -10.68 -9.32
CA PRO A 15 -9.71 -10.46 -10.77
C PRO A 15 -8.31 -10.69 -11.31
N LYS A 16 -8.20 -10.85 -12.64
CA LYS A 16 -6.91 -11.01 -13.31
C LYS A 16 -6.12 -9.71 -13.42
N THR A 17 -6.81 -8.59 -13.33
CA THR A 17 -6.27 -7.24 -13.49
C THR A 17 -6.83 -6.31 -12.42
N ALA A 18 -6.14 -5.21 -12.18
CA ALA A 18 -6.57 -4.13 -11.30
C ALA A 18 -6.44 -2.78 -12.01
N HIS A 19 -7.34 -1.85 -11.68
CA HIS A 19 -7.23 -0.47 -12.15
C HIS A 19 -6.42 0.35 -11.15
N VAL A 20 -5.60 1.24 -11.70
CA VAL A 20 -4.79 2.20 -10.95
C VAL A 20 -5.01 3.58 -11.54
N ALA A 21 -5.31 4.56 -10.69
CA ALA A 21 -5.27 5.96 -11.09
C ALA A 21 -3.81 6.41 -11.11
N MET A 22 -3.19 6.32 -12.28
CA MET A 22 -1.79 6.67 -12.51
C MET A 22 -1.67 8.15 -12.86
N LEU A 23 -0.87 8.90 -12.12
CA LEU A 23 -0.44 10.24 -12.53
C LEU A 23 0.61 10.08 -13.62
N THR A 24 0.25 10.35 -14.87
CA THR A 24 1.10 10.10 -16.05
C THR A 24 1.84 11.34 -16.54
N SER A 25 1.34 12.50 -16.20
CA SER A 25 2.00 13.80 -16.39
C SER A 25 1.42 14.81 -15.41
N LEU A 26 2.03 16.00 -15.30
CA LEU A 26 1.51 17.06 -14.44
C LEU A 26 0.02 17.32 -14.76
N GLU A 27 -0.77 17.42 -13.72
CA GLU A 27 -2.21 17.70 -13.75
C GLU A 27 -3.04 16.68 -14.56
N HIS A 28 -2.49 15.45 -14.79
CA HIS A 28 -3.19 14.47 -15.60
C HIS A 28 -3.10 13.06 -15.03
N PHE A 29 -4.25 12.53 -14.60
CA PHE A 29 -4.43 11.13 -14.24
C PHE A 29 -5.02 10.31 -15.38
N GLU A 30 -4.55 9.10 -15.54
CA GLU A 30 -5.14 8.07 -16.38
C GLU A 30 -5.52 6.86 -15.53
N ILE A 31 -6.70 6.29 -15.77
CA ILE A 31 -7.02 4.98 -15.22
C ILE A 31 -6.38 3.93 -16.10
N LYS A 32 -5.39 3.25 -15.56
CA LYS A 32 -4.67 2.16 -16.25
C LYS A 32 -5.03 0.83 -15.64
N GLU A 33 -5.07 -0.19 -16.49
CA GLU A 33 -5.31 -1.57 -16.09
C GLU A 33 -4.00 -2.34 -16.13
N PHE A 34 -3.65 -3.00 -15.01
CA PHE A 34 -2.44 -3.79 -14.88
C PHE A 34 -2.75 -5.22 -14.47
N PRO A 35 -1.92 -6.20 -14.85
CA PRO A 35 -2.06 -7.57 -14.37
C PRO A 35 -1.99 -7.63 -12.84
N MET A 36 -2.81 -8.51 -12.24
CA MET A 36 -2.70 -8.77 -10.81
C MET A 36 -1.35 -9.45 -10.55
N PRO A 37 -0.52 -8.92 -9.61
CA PRO A 37 0.79 -9.47 -9.34
C PRO A 37 0.71 -10.82 -8.63
N GLU A 38 1.77 -11.61 -8.75
CA GLU A 38 1.97 -12.74 -7.87
C GLU A 38 2.25 -12.25 -6.45
N VAL A 39 1.66 -12.92 -5.47
CA VAL A 39 1.87 -12.61 -4.04
C VAL A 39 2.97 -13.53 -3.54
N GLY A 40 4.10 -12.93 -3.19
CA GLY A 40 5.25 -13.63 -2.63
C GLY A 40 4.98 -14.19 -1.22
N ASP A 41 5.95 -14.94 -0.70
CA ASP A 41 5.81 -15.64 0.58
C ASP A 41 5.63 -14.69 1.79
N ASP A 42 6.09 -13.45 1.67
CA ASP A 42 6.07 -12.43 2.72
C ASP A 42 5.13 -11.25 2.40
N ASP A 43 4.43 -11.32 1.26
CA ASP A 43 3.61 -10.22 0.74
C ASP A 43 2.14 -10.37 1.12
N ILE A 44 1.40 -9.28 1.01
CA ILE A 44 -0.06 -9.23 1.19
C ILE A 44 -0.68 -8.47 0.02
N LEU A 45 -1.70 -9.05 -0.59
CA LEU A 45 -2.56 -8.35 -1.54
C LEU A 45 -3.79 -7.82 -0.80
N VAL A 46 -4.00 -6.53 -0.91
CA VAL A 46 -5.11 -5.82 -0.25
C VAL A 46 -6.04 -5.26 -1.30
N LYS A 47 -7.34 -5.56 -1.17
CA LYS A 47 -8.40 -4.87 -1.92
C LYS A 47 -8.67 -3.54 -1.23
N VAL A 48 -8.48 -2.45 -1.94
CA VAL A 48 -8.66 -1.10 -1.40
C VAL A 48 -10.14 -0.83 -1.13
N GLU A 49 -10.45 -0.30 0.04
CA GLU A 49 -11.79 0.13 0.42
C GLU A 49 -11.92 1.66 0.45
N GLY A 50 -10.82 2.36 0.68
CA GLY A 50 -10.79 3.81 0.68
C GLY A 50 -9.39 4.36 0.84
N CYS A 51 -9.21 5.60 0.41
CA CYS A 51 -7.97 6.34 0.58
C CYS A 51 -8.28 7.85 0.70
N GLY A 52 -7.66 8.52 1.65
CA GLY A 52 -7.67 9.97 1.75
C GLY A 52 -6.83 10.61 0.63
N ILE A 53 -7.05 11.90 0.42
CA ILE A 53 -6.25 12.72 -0.51
C ILE A 53 -5.48 13.74 0.33
N CYS A 54 -4.17 13.60 0.37
CA CYS A 54 -3.27 14.48 1.11
C CYS A 54 -2.85 15.72 0.29
N GLY A 55 -2.38 16.73 0.99
CA GLY A 55 -1.70 17.86 0.34
C GLY A 55 -0.49 17.46 -0.48
N THR A 56 0.20 16.39 -0.09
CA THR A 56 1.32 15.80 -0.85
C THR A 56 0.87 15.31 -2.22
N ASP A 57 -0.27 14.60 -2.31
CA ASP A 57 -0.81 14.15 -3.60
C ASP A 57 -1.12 15.35 -4.52
N ALA A 58 -1.67 16.43 -3.93
CA ALA A 58 -1.95 17.66 -4.68
C ALA A 58 -0.67 18.38 -5.15
N HIS A 59 0.43 18.27 -4.39
CA HIS A 59 1.73 18.81 -4.79
C HIS A 59 2.35 18.00 -5.93
N GLU A 60 2.31 16.65 -5.83
CA GLU A 60 2.77 15.76 -6.90
C GLU A 60 1.97 16.00 -8.18
N PHE A 61 0.64 16.11 -8.08
CA PHE A 61 -0.24 16.40 -9.21
C PHE A 61 0.16 17.69 -9.95
N LYS A 62 0.51 18.75 -9.20
CA LYS A 62 0.79 20.06 -9.80
C LYS A 62 2.24 20.29 -10.19
N ARG A 63 3.20 19.65 -9.54
CA ARG A 63 4.62 20.09 -9.63
C ARG A 63 5.62 18.95 -9.69
N ASP A 64 5.21 17.71 -9.34
CA ASP A 64 6.10 16.54 -9.23
C ASP A 64 7.41 16.85 -8.45
N PRO A 65 7.32 17.37 -7.21
CA PRO A 65 8.50 17.79 -6.46
C PRO A 65 9.48 16.66 -6.17
N PHE A 66 9.01 15.39 -6.20
CA PHE A 66 9.84 14.23 -5.96
C PHE A 66 10.31 13.54 -7.25
N GLY A 67 9.83 13.99 -8.43
CA GLY A 67 10.22 13.43 -9.72
C GLY A 67 9.73 11.99 -9.91
N LEU A 68 8.50 11.70 -9.48
CA LEU A 68 7.95 10.34 -9.45
C LEU A 68 7.14 9.96 -10.68
N ILE A 69 6.72 10.93 -11.48
CA ILE A 69 5.85 10.68 -12.64
C ILE A 69 6.54 9.75 -13.67
N PRO A 70 5.89 8.64 -14.11
CA PRO A 70 4.54 8.19 -13.75
C PRO A 70 4.49 7.53 -12.37
N VAL A 71 3.41 7.75 -11.61
CA VAL A 71 3.28 7.24 -10.25
C VAL A 71 1.83 6.90 -9.89
N ALA A 72 1.63 5.81 -9.12
CA ALA A 72 0.39 5.52 -8.41
C ALA A 72 0.43 6.24 -7.06
N LEU A 73 -0.34 7.32 -6.91
CA LEU A 73 -0.41 8.09 -5.67
C LEU A 73 -1.34 7.44 -4.63
N GLY A 74 -1.55 8.16 -3.53
CA GLY A 74 -2.38 7.76 -2.39
C GLY A 74 -1.60 7.01 -1.33
N HIS A 75 -1.51 7.59 -0.13
CA HIS A 75 -0.77 7.02 1.02
C HIS A 75 -1.60 6.95 2.30
N GLU A 76 -2.82 7.48 2.30
CA GLU A 76 -3.76 7.45 3.43
C GLU A 76 -4.81 6.35 3.24
N GLY A 77 -4.38 5.15 2.87
CA GLY A 77 -5.28 4.10 2.42
C GLY A 77 -5.54 2.98 3.41
N THR A 78 -6.66 2.29 3.21
CA THR A 78 -7.06 1.10 3.94
C THR A 78 -7.80 0.12 3.04
N GLY A 79 -7.77 -1.16 3.41
CA GLY A 79 -8.47 -2.18 2.66
C GLY A 79 -8.43 -3.55 3.32
N GLU A 80 -8.99 -4.52 2.63
CA GLU A 80 -9.15 -5.91 3.07
C GLU A 80 -8.06 -6.81 2.52
N ILE A 81 -7.43 -7.62 3.37
CA ILE A 81 -6.50 -8.67 2.95
C ILE A 81 -7.26 -9.73 2.16
N VAL A 82 -6.98 -9.85 0.87
CA VAL A 82 -7.62 -10.85 -0.02
C VAL A 82 -6.70 -12.01 -0.39
N LYS A 83 -5.38 -11.83 -0.27
CA LYS A 83 -4.38 -12.88 -0.44
C LYS A 83 -3.18 -12.58 0.43
N MET A 84 -2.55 -13.62 0.96
CA MET A 84 -1.44 -13.52 1.91
C MET A 84 -0.37 -14.55 1.61
N GLY A 85 0.88 -14.15 1.72
CA GLY A 85 2.02 -15.04 1.69
C GLY A 85 2.05 -16.00 2.89
N LYS A 86 2.68 -17.15 2.72
CA LYS A 86 2.68 -18.22 3.74
C LYS A 86 3.41 -17.84 5.04
N ASN A 87 4.33 -16.87 4.99
CA ASN A 87 5.12 -16.43 6.14
C ASN A 87 4.41 -15.32 6.94
N VAL A 88 3.43 -14.63 6.36
CA VAL A 88 2.70 -13.55 7.02
C VAL A 88 1.74 -14.15 8.05
N LYS A 89 1.95 -13.87 9.33
CA LYS A 89 1.16 -14.39 10.45
C LYS A 89 0.68 -13.30 11.40
N VAL A 90 1.47 -12.22 11.50
CA VAL A 90 1.22 -11.11 12.40
C VAL A 90 1.47 -9.79 11.69
N ASP A 91 0.85 -8.73 12.20
CA ASP A 91 1.14 -7.36 11.80
C ASP A 91 2.40 -6.81 12.50
N SER A 92 2.74 -5.57 12.25
CA SER A 92 3.93 -4.92 12.83
C SER A 92 3.84 -4.69 14.35
N ALA A 93 2.65 -4.79 14.93
CA ALA A 93 2.44 -4.75 16.38
C ALA A 93 2.40 -6.15 17.03
N GLY A 94 2.51 -7.23 16.24
CA GLY A 94 2.44 -8.61 16.71
C GLY A 94 1.04 -9.19 16.81
N ASN A 95 0.02 -8.49 16.33
CA ASN A 95 -1.35 -9.00 16.28
C ASN A 95 -1.50 -9.99 15.13
N SER A 96 -2.21 -11.09 15.37
CA SER A 96 -2.49 -12.07 14.32
C SER A 96 -3.28 -11.45 13.16
N VAL A 97 -2.94 -11.87 11.94
CA VAL A 97 -3.65 -11.46 10.72
C VAL A 97 -4.12 -12.65 9.91
N LYS A 98 -5.23 -12.48 9.22
CA LYS A 98 -5.86 -13.49 8.36
C LYS A 98 -6.54 -12.84 7.17
N LEU A 99 -6.96 -13.64 6.21
CA LEU A 99 -7.80 -13.17 5.09
C LEU A 99 -9.08 -12.54 5.62
N GLY A 100 -9.47 -11.42 5.03
CA GLY A 100 -10.63 -10.62 5.42
C GLY A 100 -10.33 -9.53 6.46
N ASP A 101 -9.16 -9.56 7.11
CA ASP A 101 -8.77 -8.48 8.02
C ASP A 101 -8.54 -7.17 7.28
N LYS A 102 -8.83 -6.06 7.97
CA LYS A 102 -8.65 -4.71 7.46
C LYS A 102 -7.31 -4.17 7.92
N VAL A 103 -6.58 -3.57 6.99
CA VAL A 103 -5.23 -3.09 7.28
C VAL A 103 -5.00 -1.67 6.78
N VAL A 104 -4.05 -1.02 7.41
CA VAL A 104 -3.41 0.23 6.97
C VAL A 104 -1.91 0.01 6.88
N THR A 105 -1.24 0.76 6.02
CA THR A 105 0.23 0.80 5.97
C THR A 105 0.76 2.07 6.61
N CYS A 106 2.02 2.01 7.04
CA CYS A 106 2.77 3.20 7.41
C CYS A 106 3.90 3.39 6.40
N MET A 107 4.94 2.58 6.50
CA MET A 107 6.15 2.71 5.69
C MET A 107 6.67 1.34 5.25
N ILE A 108 7.49 1.33 4.18
CA ILE A 108 8.37 0.22 3.85
C ILE A 108 9.75 0.57 4.36
N PHE A 109 10.33 -0.29 5.21
CA PHE A 109 11.72 -0.15 5.62
C PHE A 109 12.60 -0.96 4.68
N LYS A 110 13.51 -0.26 3.97
CA LYS A 110 14.53 -0.90 3.13
C LYS A 110 15.83 -1.01 3.91
N ASP A 111 16.28 -2.23 4.14
CA ASP A 111 17.67 -2.59 4.49
C ASP A 111 18.30 -2.02 5.78
N ASN A 112 17.67 -1.13 6.53
CA ASN A 112 18.24 -0.63 7.78
C ASN A 112 17.18 -0.28 8.83
N PRO A 113 17.00 -1.15 9.84
CA PRO A 113 16.05 -0.92 10.93
C PRO A 113 16.43 0.25 11.87
N ASP A 114 17.66 0.77 11.77
CA ASP A 114 18.16 1.85 12.63
C ASP A 114 17.90 3.25 12.06
N ILE A 115 17.27 3.35 10.89
CA ILE A 115 16.92 4.66 10.32
C ILE A 115 15.63 5.13 10.96
N THR A 116 15.75 6.12 11.81
CA THR A 116 14.59 6.83 12.35
C THR A 116 13.95 7.69 11.28
N MET A 117 12.64 7.72 11.28
CA MET A 117 11.72 8.41 10.37
C MET A 117 12.04 9.91 10.12
N PHE A 118 12.93 10.51 10.89
CA PHE A 118 13.19 11.95 10.92
C PHE A 118 14.57 12.38 10.43
N ASP A 119 15.32 11.52 9.75
CA ASP A 119 16.55 12.00 9.11
C ASP A 119 16.22 12.73 7.80
N LEU A 120 15.59 13.88 7.93
CA LEU A 120 15.17 14.76 6.83
C LEU A 120 16.34 15.19 5.92
N ASN A 121 17.58 14.98 6.36
CA ASN A 121 18.77 15.31 5.58
C ASN A 121 19.22 14.18 4.65
N LYS A 122 18.56 13.00 4.74
CA LYS A 122 18.88 11.82 3.91
C LYS A 122 17.68 11.37 3.08
N GLN A 123 16.96 12.31 2.51
CA GLN A 123 15.96 12.01 1.49
C GLN A 123 16.60 11.13 0.41
N ASN A 124 16.03 9.96 0.20
CA ASN A 124 16.42 8.95 -0.79
C ASN A 124 17.72 8.15 -0.53
N VAL A 125 18.24 8.11 0.67
CA VAL A 125 19.38 7.24 0.98
C VAL A 125 18.98 6.23 2.04
N GLY A 126 18.39 5.11 1.59
CA GLY A 126 18.33 3.86 2.34
C GLY A 126 17.53 3.91 3.65
N GLY A 127 16.34 4.46 3.65
CA GLY A 127 15.61 4.58 4.89
C GLY A 127 14.23 3.96 4.85
N ALA A 128 13.26 4.73 4.47
CA ALA A 128 11.88 4.31 4.42
C ALA A 128 11.21 4.86 3.18
N ASP A 129 10.41 4.03 2.56
CA ASP A 129 9.53 4.43 1.47
C ASP A 129 8.08 4.43 1.95
N VAL A 130 7.23 5.16 1.25
CA VAL A 130 5.81 5.26 1.55
C VAL A 130 5.02 4.83 0.34
N TYR A 131 4.06 3.90 0.51
CA TYR A 131 3.14 3.54 -0.56
C TYR A 131 2.39 4.79 -1.05
N GLY A 132 2.28 4.95 -2.37
CA GLY A 132 1.73 6.15 -3.00
C GLY A 132 2.77 7.24 -3.28
N LEU A 133 4.02 7.06 -2.83
CA LEU A 133 5.16 7.93 -3.11
C LEU A 133 6.38 7.09 -3.55
N LEU A 134 6.13 5.90 -4.08
CA LEU A 134 7.13 5.00 -4.65
C LEU A 134 7.24 5.23 -6.15
N PRO A 135 8.46 5.20 -6.72
CA PRO A 135 8.63 5.10 -8.16
C PRO A 135 7.82 3.92 -8.72
N ASP A 136 7.28 4.08 -9.91
CA ASP A 136 6.61 2.98 -10.59
C ASP A 136 7.59 1.84 -10.91
N ASP A 137 7.11 0.62 -10.86
CA ASP A 137 7.87 -0.59 -11.16
C ASP A 137 7.00 -1.63 -11.88
N ASP A 138 7.52 -2.82 -12.14
CA ASP A 138 6.81 -3.88 -12.88
C ASP A 138 5.52 -4.38 -12.18
N VAL A 139 5.29 -4.02 -10.91
CA VAL A 139 4.08 -4.38 -10.15
C VAL A 139 2.96 -3.36 -10.34
N HIS A 140 3.30 -2.08 -10.47
CA HIS A 140 2.38 -0.95 -10.64
C HIS A 140 1.36 -0.70 -9.51
N LEU A 141 1.22 -1.63 -8.54
CA LEU A 141 0.28 -1.54 -7.43
C LEU A 141 0.97 -1.00 -6.16
N ASN A 142 1.59 0.17 -6.28
CA ASN A 142 2.44 0.79 -5.26
C ASN A 142 1.78 1.97 -4.54
N GLY A 143 0.52 2.26 -4.82
CA GLY A 143 -0.25 3.35 -4.22
C GLY A 143 -1.70 2.96 -3.99
N TRP A 144 -2.35 3.68 -3.08
CA TRP A 144 -3.72 3.38 -2.67
C TRP A 144 -4.79 3.96 -3.62
N PHE A 145 -4.43 4.78 -4.62
CA PHE A 145 -5.37 5.19 -5.67
C PHE A 145 -5.54 4.08 -6.72
N ALA A 146 -5.91 2.90 -6.26
CA ALA A 146 -6.07 1.69 -7.05
C ALA A 146 -7.17 0.78 -6.50
N ASP A 147 -7.60 -0.22 -7.28
CA ASP A 147 -8.52 -1.25 -6.78
C ASP A 147 -7.83 -2.19 -5.78
N TYR A 148 -6.53 -2.42 -5.97
CA TYR A 148 -5.69 -3.30 -5.15
C TYR A 148 -4.31 -2.69 -4.94
N ILE A 149 -3.70 -3.04 -3.80
CA ILE A 149 -2.30 -2.70 -3.51
C ILE A 149 -1.55 -3.95 -3.07
N LEU A 150 -0.29 -4.08 -3.48
CA LEU A 150 0.60 -5.13 -3.00
C LEU A 150 1.48 -4.58 -1.87
N ILE A 151 1.22 -5.01 -0.65
CA ILE A 151 2.06 -4.73 0.52
C ILE A 151 3.17 -5.77 0.54
N ARG A 152 4.39 -5.35 0.36
CA ARG A 152 5.58 -6.21 0.23
C ARG A 152 6.14 -6.59 1.58
N GLY A 153 6.85 -7.73 1.63
CA GLY A 153 7.60 -8.16 2.79
C GLY A 153 8.54 -7.07 3.32
N GLY A 154 8.59 -6.91 4.63
CA GLY A 154 9.34 -5.84 5.29
C GLY A 154 8.58 -4.51 5.45
N SER A 155 7.39 -4.39 4.90
CA SER A 155 6.53 -3.22 5.09
C SER A 155 5.93 -3.18 6.50
N THR A 156 5.75 -1.97 7.01
CA THR A 156 5.01 -1.73 8.25
C THR A 156 3.52 -1.63 7.95
N PHE A 157 2.73 -2.51 8.55
CA PHE A 157 1.28 -2.49 8.44
C PHE A 157 0.62 -2.93 9.75
N PHE A 158 -0.64 -2.55 9.95
CA PHE A 158 -1.39 -2.82 11.18
C PHE A 158 -2.79 -3.35 10.86
N ASN A 159 -3.22 -4.35 11.64
CA ASN A 159 -4.61 -4.83 11.63
C ASN A 159 -5.50 -3.83 12.37
N VAL A 160 -6.47 -3.30 11.66
CA VAL A 160 -7.41 -2.26 12.13
C VAL A 160 -8.87 -2.70 11.93
N SER A 161 -9.10 -3.99 11.95
CA SER A 161 -10.43 -4.59 11.67
C SER A 161 -11.53 -4.13 12.62
N ASP A 162 -11.17 -3.68 13.82
CA ASP A 162 -12.12 -3.21 14.83
C ASP A 162 -12.64 -1.78 14.57
N LEU A 163 -12.06 -1.07 13.59
CA LEU A 163 -12.43 0.29 13.25
C LEU A 163 -13.34 0.32 12.00
N ASP A 164 -14.24 1.28 11.96
CA ASP A 164 -15.02 1.59 10.77
C ASP A 164 -14.14 2.21 9.66
N LEU A 165 -14.67 2.29 8.44
CA LEU A 165 -13.93 2.77 7.28
C LEU A 165 -13.40 4.20 7.45
N ASP A 166 -14.24 5.11 7.95
CA ASP A 166 -13.88 6.52 8.12
C ASP A 166 -12.73 6.67 9.12
N SER A 167 -12.82 5.95 10.24
CA SER A 167 -11.75 5.91 11.25
C SER A 167 -10.44 5.34 10.69
N ARG A 168 -10.51 4.29 9.87
CA ARG A 168 -9.33 3.67 9.27
C ARG A 168 -8.60 4.61 8.30
N ILE A 169 -9.34 5.37 7.47
CA ILE A 169 -8.77 6.34 6.54
C ILE A 169 -8.06 7.48 7.29
N LEU A 170 -8.55 7.84 8.48
CA LEU A 170 -7.97 8.92 9.28
C LEU A 170 -6.72 8.52 10.08
N ILE A 171 -6.32 7.25 10.11
CA ILE A 171 -5.15 6.80 10.91
C ILE A 171 -3.87 7.49 10.45
N GLU A 172 -3.59 7.47 9.14
CA GLU A 172 -2.36 8.07 8.60
C GLU A 172 -2.34 9.59 8.86
N PRO A 173 -3.37 10.40 8.49
CA PRO A 173 -3.40 11.82 8.80
C PRO A 173 -3.26 12.14 10.29
N CYS A 174 -3.87 11.33 11.17
CA CYS A 174 -3.75 11.51 12.61
C CYS A 174 -2.33 11.24 13.11
N ALA A 175 -1.61 10.31 12.51
CA ALA A 175 -0.24 10.00 12.89
C ALA A 175 0.75 11.16 12.64
N VAL A 176 0.41 12.10 11.76
CA VAL A 176 1.20 13.31 11.52
C VAL A 176 1.08 14.33 12.67
N LEU A 177 0.03 14.21 13.50
CA LEU A 177 -0.28 15.17 14.57
C LEU A 177 0.26 14.78 15.94
N VAL A 178 0.93 13.64 16.07
CA VAL A 178 1.39 13.07 17.35
C VAL A 178 2.86 13.35 17.62
#